data_e0ffd6bdaae373069c13e6df76151443
#
_entry.id   e0ffd6bdaae373069c13e6df76151443
#
_cell.length_a   1.000
_cell.length_b   1.000
_cell.length_c   1.000
_cell.angle_alpha   90.00
_cell.angle_beta   90.00
_cell.angle_gamma   90.00
#
_symmetry.space_group_name_H-M   'P 1'
#
loop_
_entity.id
_entity.type
_entity.pdbx_description
1 polymer ?
#
loop_
_entity_poly.entity_id
_entity_poly.type
_entity_poly.pdbx_seq_one_letter_code
_entity_poly.pdbx_strand_id
1 'polypeptide(L)'
;MEAAELQPRVAPDGQSITFVLSSRGRNIDCRVAREVLEQHFWVPPGATETRILRAFADGRGRIVAMAERKMLSHGGERVVLTMDDFSNRR
;
A
#
# COMPACT_ATOMS: atom_id res chain seq x y z
N MET A 1 -10.13 -4.95 -18.43
CA MET A 1 -9.87 -4.92 -17.89
C MET A 1 -9.46 -4.99 -17.08
N GLU A 2 -9.35 -4.95 -16.56
CA GLU A 2 -9.10 -4.86 -15.83
C GLU A 2 -8.48 -5.02 -15.00
N ALA A 3 -8.25 -4.73 -14.68
CA ALA A 3 -7.62 -4.59 -13.84
C ALA A 3 -7.40 -5.05 -12.83
N ALA A 4 -7.02 -5.36 -12.60
CA ALA A 4 -7.03 -6.02 -11.87
C ALA A 4 -6.24 -6.01 -10.78
N GLU A 5 -6.35 -5.28 -9.91
CA GLU A 5 -5.69 -5.47 -8.80
C GLU A 5 -6.35 -6.40 -7.95
N LEU A 6 -5.71 -7.30 -7.28
CA LEU A 6 -6.29 -8.18 -6.29
C LEU A 6 -6.62 -7.35 -5.08
N GLN A 7 -7.58 -7.78 -4.32
CA GLN A 7 -8.02 -7.02 -3.17
C GLN A 7 -6.95 -6.97 -2.10
N PRO A 8 -6.81 -5.84 -1.44
CA PRO A 8 -5.84 -5.73 -0.37
C PRO A 8 -6.23 -6.56 0.83
N ARG A 9 -5.24 -6.98 1.59
CA ARG A 9 -5.44 -7.76 2.80
C ARG A 9 -4.53 -7.26 3.90
N VAL A 10 -5.00 -7.36 5.12
CA VAL A 10 -4.15 -7.10 6.27
C VAL A 10 -3.27 -8.33 6.47
N ALA A 11 -1.98 -8.13 6.64
CA ALA A 11 -1.06 -9.21 6.85
C ALA A 11 -1.37 -9.94 8.15
N PRO A 12 -0.96 -11.20 8.28
CA PRO A 12 -1.29 -11.98 9.48
C PRO A 12 -0.85 -11.34 10.79
N ASP A 13 0.25 -10.60 10.76
CA ASP A 13 0.73 -9.95 11.98
C ASP A 13 0.02 -8.62 12.26
N GLY A 14 -0.84 -8.20 11.35
CA GLY A 14 -1.58 -6.95 11.53
C GLY A 14 -0.76 -5.69 11.36
N GLN A 15 0.48 -5.81 10.89
CA GLN A 15 1.38 -4.67 10.83
C GLN A 15 1.48 -4.05 9.44
N SER A 16 0.87 -4.66 8.47
CA SER A 16 0.93 -4.11 7.12
C SER A 16 -0.27 -4.57 6.31
N ILE A 17 -0.46 -3.91 5.18
CA ILE A 17 -1.50 -4.29 4.23
C ILE A 17 -0.80 -4.71 2.95
N THR A 18 -1.15 -5.87 2.42
CA THR A 18 -0.56 -6.37 1.19
C THR A 18 -1.54 -6.19 0.05
N PHE A 19 -1.02 -5.89 -1.10
CA PHE A 19 -1.85 -5.75 -2.30
C PHE A 19 -0.98 -6.06 -3.51
N VAL A 20 -1.60 -6.21 -4.65
CA VAL A 20 -0.90 -6.54 -5.88
C VAL A 20 -1.05 -5.41 -6.87
N LEU A 21 0.07 -5.00 -7.42
CA LEU A 21 0.09 -3.96 -8.42
C LEU A 21 0.33 -4.62 -9.77
N SER A 22 -0.56 -4.37 -10.71
CA SER A 22 -0.43 -4.94 -12.03
C SER A 22 0.23 -3.91 -12.92
N SER A 23 1.34 -4.27 -13.52
CA SER A 23 2.09 -3.36 -14.35
C SER A 23 2.69 -4.11 -15.51
N ARG A 24 2.34 -3.72 -16.71
CA ARG A 24 2.89 -4.28 -17.94
C ARG A 24 2.79 -5.79 -17.98
N GLY A 25 1.67 -6.31 -17.59
CA GLY A 25 1.44 -7.74 -17.62
C GLY A 25 2.08 -8.51 -16.48
N ARG A 26 2.66 -7.80 -15.53
CA ARG A 26 3.29 -8.44 -14.38
C ARG A 26 2.56 -8.06 -13.11
N ASN A 27 2.51 -9.00 -12.20
CA ASN A 27 1.93 -8.75 -10.89
C ASN A 27 3.05 -8.57 -9.90
N ILE A 28 3.02 -7.46 -9.18
CA ILE A 28 4.07 -7.11 -8.26
C ILE A 28 3.50 -7.06 -6.86
N ASP A 29 4.09 -7.83 -5.96
CA ASP A 29 3.63 -7.85 -4.58
C ASP A 29 4.03 -6.57 -3.89
N CYS A 30 3.05 -5.91 -3.29
CA CYS A 30 3.28 -4.65 -2.62
C CYS A 30 2.79 -4.75 -1.18
N ARG A 31 3.39 -3.94 -0.33
CA ARG A 31 3.02 -3.91 1.07
C ARG A 31 3.16 -2.49 1.57
N VAL A 32 2.20 -2.05 2.35
CA VAL A 32 2.28 -0.73 2.97
C VAL A 32 2.16 -0.91 4.47
N ALA A 33 3.04 -0.26 5.22
CA ALA A 33 3.04 -0.38 6.66
C ALA A 33 1.76 0.20 7.24
N ARG A 34 1.23 -0.46 8.28
CA ARG A 34 0.03 0.01 8.93
C ARG A 34 0.18 1.42 9.46
N GLU A 35 1.36 1.74 10.00
CA GLU A 35 1.56 3.07 10.55
C GLU A 35 1.45 4.15 9.49
N VAL A 36 1.68 3.83 8.23
CA VAL A 36 1.47 4.79 7.16
C VAL A 36 0.01 5.20 7.12
N LEU A 37 -0.88 4.24 7.26
CA LEU A 37 -2.30 4.55 7.26
C LEU A 37 -2.69 5.33 8.51
N GLU A 38 -2.05 5.03 9.63
CA GLU A 38 -2.34 5.74 10.86
C GLU A 38 -1.89 7.19 10.77
N GLN A 39 -0.76 7.43 10.16
CA GLN A 39 -0.19 8.77 10.13
C GLN A 39 -0.67 9.62 8.95
N HIS A 40 -0.94 8.99 7.84
CA HIS A 40 -1.25 9.73 6.62
C HIS A 40 -2.67 9.56 6.12
N PHE A 41 -3.41 8.61 6.66
CA PHE A 41 -4.77 8.34 6.18
C PHE A 41 -5.78 8.30 7.29
N TRP A 42 -5.43 8.88 8.42
CA TRP A 42 -6.35 9.06 9.57
C TRP A 42 -6.94 7.78 10.13
N VAL A 43 -6.19 6.71 10.13
CA VAL A 43 -6.62 5.48 10.78
C VAL A 43 -6.24 5.57 12.25
N PRO A 44 -7.16 5.37 13.17
CA PRO A 44 -6.80 5.43 14.60
C PRO A 44 -6.03 4.18 15.01
N PRO A 45 -5.15 4.31 15.99
CA PRO A 45 -4.44 3.14 16.50
C PRO A 45 -5.46 2.14 17.03
N GLY A 46 -5.19 0.87 16.79
CA GLY A 46 -6.10 -0.17 17.23
C GLY A 46 -7.32 -0.34 16.35
N ALA A 47 -7.31 0.26 15.17
CA ALA A 47 -8.45 0.13 14.27
C ALA A 47 -8.66 -1.31 13.84
N THR A 48 -9.90 -1.64 13.54
CA THR A 48 -10.23 -2.97 13.05
C THR A 48 -9.72 -3.16 11.64
N GLU A 49 -9.63 -4.40 11.24
CA GLU A 49 -9.22 -4.73 9.88
C GLU A 49 -10.12 -4.05 8.86
N THR A 50 -11.41 -4.04 9.10
CA THR A 50 -12.35 -3.40 8.19
C THR A 50 -12.05 -1.93 8.03
N ARG A 51 -11.75 -1.26 9.14
CA ARG A 51 -11.45 0.16 9.11
C ARG A 51 -10.16 0.44 8.34
N ILE A 52 -9.16 -0.41 8.54
CA ILE A 52 -7.88 -0.27 7.88
C ILE A 52 -8.05 -0.45 6.37
N LEU A 53 -8.79 -1.47 5.96
CA LEU A 53 -8.99 -1.72 4.55
C LEU A 53 -9.80 -0.62 3.90
N ARG A 54 -10.72 -0.02 4.64
CA ARG A 54 -11.48 1.08 4.11
C ARG A 54 -10.60 2.30 3.86
N ALA A 55 -9.70 2.57 4.80
CA ALA A 55 -8.77 3.68 4.62
C ALA A 55 -7.86 3.42 3.43
N PHE A 56 -7.44 2.18 3.24
CA PHE A 56 -6.65 1.83 2.08
C PHE A 56 -7.44 2.11 0.79
N ALA A 57 -8.69 1.71 0.77
CA ALA A 57 -9.52 1.92 -0.42
C ALA A 57 -9.68 3.41 -0.72
N ASP A 58 -9.88 4.20 0.32
CA ASP A 58 -10.05 5.63 0.15
C ASP A 58 -8.77 6.30 -0.34
N GLY A 59 -7.62 5.80 0.09
CA GLY A 59 -6.33 6.37 -0.31
C GLY A 59 -5.63 5.60 -1.41
N ARG A 60 -6.32 4.70 -2.04
CA ARG A 60 -5.73 3.79 -3.00
C ARG A 60 -4.94 4.46 -4.11
N GLY A 61 -5.49 5.51 -4.70
CA GLY A 61 -4.81 6.17 -5.80
C GLY A 61 -3.44 6.67 -5.39
N ARG A 62 -3.38 7.24 -4.20
CA ARG A 62 -2.13 7.77 -3.68
C ARG A 62 -1.15 6.66 -3.34
N ILE A 63 -1.64 5.60 -2.72
CA ILE A 63 -0.80 4.46 -2.36
C ILE A 63 -0.25 3.78 -3.60
N VAL A 64 -1.09 3.56 -4.60
CA VAL A 64 -0.67 2.92 -5.83
C VAL A 64 0.35 3.79 -6.56
N ALA A 65 0.13 5.09 -6.59
CA ALA A 65 1.08 5.99 -7.25
C ALA A 65 2.45 5.91 -6.59
N MET A 66 2.49 5.87 -5.26
CA MET A 66 3.76 5.74 -4.56
C MET A 66 4.43 4.40 -4.83
N ALA A 67 3.62 3.34 -4.91
CA ALA A 67 4.16 2.02 -5.19
C ALA A 67 4.76 1.98 -6.58
N GLU A 68 4.11 2.60 -7.55
CA GLU A 68 4.62 2.64 -8.90
C GLU A 68 5.93 3.41 -8.97
N ARG A 69 6.01 4.53 -8.28
CA ARG A 69 7.24 5.30 -8.27
C ARG A 69 8.39 4.53 -7.66
N LYS A 70 8.12 3.87 -6.56
CA LYS A 70 9.16 3.11 -5.90
C LYS A 70 9.61 1.94 -6.76
N MET A 71 8.67 1.28 -7.42
CA MET A 71 8.98 0.19 -8.30
C MET A 71 9.91 0.64 -9.42
N LEU A 72 9.61 1.79 -10.03
CA LEU A 72 10.43 2.30 -11.11
C LEU A 72 11.81 2.70 -10.63
N SER A 73 11.89 3.25 -9.43
CA SER A 73 13.18 3.67 -8.89
C SER A 73 14.08 2.50 -8.54
N HIS A 74 13.50 1.44 -8.05
CA HIS A 74 14.28 0.33 -7.53
C HIS A 74 14.24 -0.90 -8.42
N GLY A 75 13.44 -0.87 -9.46
CA GLY A 75 13.32 -1.98 -10.38
C GLY A 75 12.93 -3.27 -9.70
N GLY A 76 12.23 -3.18 -8.60
CA GLY A 76 12.01 -4.32 -7.76
C GLY A 76 10.90 -5.23 -8.20
N GLU A 77 10.96 -6.42 -7.67
CA GLU A 77 9.92 -7.38 -7.85
C GLU A 77 8.94 -7.28 -6.71
N ARG A 78 9.29 -6.52 -5.70
CA ARG A 78 8.47 -6.38 -4.52
C ARG A 78 8.61 -4.96 -4.02
N VAL A 79 7.52 -4.37 -3.60
CA VAL A 79 7.52 -3.00 -3.15
C VAL A 79 7.05 -2.96 -1.70
N VAL A 80 7.83 -2.31 -0.84
CA VAL A 80 7.42 -2.11 0.55
C VAL A 80 7.39 -0.62 0.81
N LEU A 81 6.22 -0.11 1.10
CA LEU A 81 6.04 1.31 1.37
C LEU A 81 6.11 1.55 2.87
N THR A 82 6.93 2.49 3.26
CA THR A 82 7.14 2.80 4.66
C THR A 82 6.84 4.26 4.93
N MET A 83 6.98 4.64 6.18
CA MET A 83 6.77 6.04 6.55
C MET A 83 7.69 6.97 5.78
N ASP A 84 8.91 6.53 5.51
CA ASP A 84 9.84 7.35 4.76
C ASP A 84 9.33 7.69 3.38
N ASP A 85 8.66 6.74 2.74
CA ASP A 85 8.14 6.97 1.40
C ASP A 85 7.06 8.03 1.37
N PHE A 86 6.34 8.17 2.46
CA PHE A 86 5.24 9.12 2.53
C PHE A 86 5.62 10.43 3.22
N SER A 87 6.69 10.43 3.97
CA SER A 87 7.14 11.62 4.59
C SER A 87 7.71 12.60 3.62
N ASN A 88 8.50 12.16 2.73
CA ASN A 88 8.90 12.90 1.70
C ASN A 88 9.35 14.23 1.89
N ARG A 89 10.16 14.60 2.46
CA ARG A 89 10.53 15.77 2.60
C ARG A 89 11.44 16.12 1.79
N ARG A 90 11.66 16.53 1.06
CA ARG A 90 12.42 16.82 0.28
C ARG A 90 12.61 17.13 -0.01
#